data_cc84073bc4e2fa433ec071e18e34e3bd
#
_entry.id   cc84073bc4e2fa433ec071e18e34e3bd
#
_cell.length_a   1.000
_cell.length_b   1.000
_cell.length_c   1.000
_cell.angle_alpha   90.00
_cell.angle_beta   90.00
_cell.angle_gamma   90.00
#
_symmetry.space_group_name_H-M   'P 1'
#
loop_
_entity.id
_entity.type
_entity.pdbx_description
1 polymer ?
#
loop_
_entity_poly.entity_id
_entity_poly.type
_entity_poly.pdbx_seq_one_letter_code
_entity_poly.pdbx_strand_id
1 'polypeptide(L)'
;WIAQPVRTAFNHRHSFNLEGGDNTLRYKLYFGINQAPGVMKGTGVDTKSGSIDLRYRTNKLLVSNQLSIDFTVGDRTSPYGTFQTYTMLNPYYRIYDENGAISKVLDNHVYSTDGYVSYIGGYSTPTMNPMYNIQFHQKDQNKQFQVRNSFRAEYTPIESLRISADITLTKTEEDLEQFKPSSHTDFEGLAVEDRGSYNWTHNKGT
;
A
#
# COMPACT_ATOMS: atom_id res chain seq x y z
N TRP A 1 15.83 -11.24 -17.01
CA TRP A 1 15.68 -10.17 -16.02
C TRP A 1 14.21 -9.73 -15.85
N ILE A 2 13.49 -9.36 -16.89
CA ILE A 2 12.14 -8.78 -16.85
C ILE A 2 11.13 -9.66 -16.08
N ALA A 3 11.23 -10.99 -16.17
CA ALA A 3 10.33 -11.91 -15.48
C ALA A 3 10.65 -12.07 -13.97
N GLN A 4 11.81 -11.65 -13.50
CA GLN A 4 12.24 -11.88 -12.12
C GLN A 4 11.37 -11.16 -11.09
N PRO A 5 11.04 -9.86 -11.25
CA PRO A 5 10.29 -9.12 -10.26
C PRO A 5 8.78 -9.32 -10.35
N VAL A 6 8.28 -10.00 -11.38
CA VAL A 6 6.84 -10.09 -11.64
C VAL A 6 6.27 -11.45 -11.33
N ARG A 7 4.97 -11.49 -11.10
CA ARG A 7 4.17 -12.69 -10.89
C ARG A 7 2.80 -12.54 -11.52
N THR A 8 2.13 -13.64 -11.77
CA THR A 8 0.69 -13.63 -12.01
C THR A 8 0.01 -13.28 -10.68
N ALA A 9 -0.73 -12.17 -10.67
CA ALA A 9 -1.47 -11.72 -9.50
C ALA A 9 -2.91 -12.21 -9.58
N PHE A 10 -3.39 -12.85 -8.52
CA PHE A 10 -4.78 -13.27 -8.39
C PHE A 10 -5.47 -12.42 -7.33
N ASN A 11 -6.33 -11.51 -7.77
CA ASN A 11 -7.13 -10.66 -6.91
C ASN A 11 -8.41 -11.39 -6.51
N HIS A 12 -8.77 -11.35 -5.23
CA HIS A 12 -10.01 -11.93 -4.76
C HIS A 12 -10.69 -11.04 -3.73
N ARG A 13 -12.02 -11.09 -3.78
CA ARG A 13 -12.87 -10.33 -2.88
C ARG A 13 -13.96 -11.24 -2.34
N HIS A 14 -14.14 -11.19 -1.03
CA HIS A 14 -15.22 -11.86 -0.33
C HIS A 14 -16.07 -10.82 0.36
N SER A 15 -17.39 -10.94 0.25
CA SER A 15 -18.29 -10.05 0.96
C SER A 15 -19.49 -10.83 1.51
N PHE A 16 -19.93 -10.40 2.67
CA PHE A 16 -21.11 -10.88 3.34
C PHE A 16 -22.07 -9.71 3.57
N ASN A 17 -23.33 -9.89 3.20
CA ASN A 17 -24.37 -8.93 3.39
C ASN A 17 -25.55 -9.60 4.12
N LEU A 18 -26.05 -8.94 5.14
CA LEU A 18 -27.24 -9.32 5.87
C LEU A 18 -28.17 -8.12 5.95
N GLU A 19 -29.38 -8.25 5.45
CA GLU A 19 -30.39 -7.19 5.53
C GLU A 19 -31.69 -7.79 6.07
N GLY A 20 -32.42 -6.98 6.85
CA GLY A 20 -33.68 -7.39 7.42
C GLY A 20 -34.45 -6.22 7.99
N GLY A 21 -35.60 -6.57 8.58
CA GLY A 21 -36.48 -5.60 9.19
C GLY A 21 -37.81 -5.50 8.49
N ASP A 22 -38.58 -4.48 8.87
CA ASP A 22 -39.93 -4.20 8.35
C ASP A 22 -40.04 -2.76 7.82
N ASN A 23 -41.24 -2.24 7.70
CA ASN A 23 -41.48 -0.87 7.23
C ASN A 23 -41.06 0.19 8.27
N THR A 24 -40.93 -0.20 9.54
CA THR A 24 -40.61 0.69 10.65
C THR A 24 -39.10 0.68 10.96
N LEU A 25 -38.50 -0.51 11.02
CA LEU A 25 -37.08 -0.67 11.32
C LEU A 25 -36.42 -1.55 10.26
N ARG A 26 -35.42 -1.02 9.60
CA ARG A 26 -34.57 -1.77 8.65
C ARG A 26 -33.11 -1.71 9.10
N TYR A 27 -32.42 -2.81 8.89
CA TYR A 27 -30.98 -2.89 9.12
C TYR A 27 -30.29 -3.57 7.96
N LYS A 28 -29.05 -3.16 7.75
CA LYS A 28 -28.14 -3.80 6.80
C LYS A 28 -26.76 -3.89 7.44
N LEU A 29 -26.19 -5.07 7.39
CA LEU A 29 -24.83 -5.35 7.79
C LEU A 29 -24.03 -5.73 6.55
N TYR A 30 -22.85 -5.18 6.46
CA TYR A 30 -21.88 -5.51 5.42
C TYR A 30 -20.55 -5.83 6.05
N PHE A 31 -19.90 -6.88 5.56
CA PHE A 31 -18.52 -7.20 5.84
C PHE A 31 -17.83 -7.60 4.54
N GLY A 32 -16.63 -7.07 4.30
CA GLY A 32 -15.85 -7.33 3.09
C GLY A 32 -14.37 -7.51 3.38
N ILE A 33 -13.75 -8.43 2.66
CA ILE A 33 -12.30 -8.61 2.60
C ILE A 33 -11.92 -8.56 1.13
N ASN A 34 -10.95 -7.71 0.80
CA ASN A 34 -10.38 -7.62 -0.54
C ASN A 34 -8.87 -7.77 -0.44
N GLN A 35 -8.32 -8.74 -1.16
CA GLN A 35 -6.88 -8.97 -1.26
C GLN A 35 -6.47 -8.80 -2.72
N ALA A 36 -5.64 -7.81 -2.97
CA ALA A 36 -5.18 -7.42 -4.29
C ALA A 36 -3.64 -7.43 -4.34
N PRO A 37 -3.02 -8.63 -4.46
CA PRO A 37 -1.58 -8.71 -4.65
C PRO A 37 -1.17 -8.00 -5.94
N GLY A 38 -0.08 -7.23 -5.88
CA GLY A 38 0.46 -6.53 -7.04
C GLY A 38 1.15 -7.47 -8.02
N VAL A 39 1.29 -7.04 -9.28
CA VAL A 39 2.05 -7.74 -10.32
C VAL A 39 3.54 -7.81 -9.96
N MET A 40 4.08 -6.76 -9.35
CA MET A 40 5.42 -6.80 -8.76
C MET A 40 5.39 -7.65 -7.49
N LYS A 41 6.32 -8.59 -7.37
CA LYS A 41 6.48 -9.42 -6.15
C LYS A 41 6.73 -8.54 -4.94
N GLY A 42 6.13 -8.90 -3.79
CA GLY A 42 6.25 -8.12 -2.55
C GLY A 42 5.44 -6.83 -2.53
N THR A 43 4.49 -6.64 -3.46
CA THR A 43 3.51 -5.55 -3.40
C THR A 43 2.09 -6.09 -3.33
N GLY A 44 1.20 -5.29 -2.76
CA GLY A 44 -0.21 -5.63 -2.66
C GLY A 44 -0.98 -4.61 -1.83
N VAL A 45 -2.30 -4.74 -1.87
CA VAL A 45 -3.22 -3.98 -1.04
C VAL A 45 -4.26 -4.93 -0.46
N ASP A 46 -4.35 -4.97 0.87
CA ASP A 46 -5.35 -5.71 1.60
C ASP A 46 -6.32 -4.73 2.27
N THR A 47 -7.61 -4.90 2.01
CA THR A 47 -8.65 -4.05 2.60
C THR A 47 -9.67 -4.93 3.33
N LYS A 48 -10.01 -4.53 4.56
CA LYS A 48 -11.10 -5.09 5.35
C LYS A 48 -12.10 -3.98 5.63
N SER A 49 -13.37 -4.22 5.29
CA SER A 49 -14.43 -3.22 5.42
C SER A 49 -15.60 -3.80 6.20
N GLY A 50 -16.21 -2.99 7.05
CA GLY A 50 -17.43 -3.32 7.74
C GLY A 50 -18.38 -2.14 7.76
N SER A 51 -19.69 -2.36 7.59
CA SER A 51 -20.66 -1.30 7.80
C SER A 51 -21.96 -1.81 8.42
N ILE A 52 -22.61 -0.91 9.14
CA ILE A 52 -23.93 -1.08 9.74
C ILE A 52 -24.77 0.09 9.31
N ASP A 53 -25.88 -0.20 8.63
CA ASP A 53 -26.93 0.75 8.28
C ASP A 53 -28.16 0.44 9.09
N LEU A 54 -28.67 1.44 9.82
CA LEU A 54 -29.90 1.39 10.57
C LEU A 54 -30.84 2.47 10.07
N ARG A 55 -32.10 2.11 9.82
CA ARG A 55 -33.14 3.06 9.42
C ARG A 55 -34.42 2.79 10.19
N TYR A 56 -34.86 3.80 10.90
CA TYR A 56 -36.12 3.80 11.63
C TYR A 56 -37.05 4.83 11.00
N ARG A 57 -38.29 4.41 10.69
CA ARG A 57 -39.27 5.24 10.02
C ARG A 57 -40.65 5.11 10.72
N THR A 58 -41.25 6.25 10.99
CA THR A 58 -42.69 6.36 11.35
C THR A 58 -43.34 7.30 10.37
N ASN A 59 -44.65 7.59 10.59
CA ASN A 59 -45.41 8.52 9.72
C ASN A 59 -44.82 9.93 9.67
N LYS A 60 -44.12 10.36 10.76
CA LYS A 60 -43.61 11.72 10.89
C LYS A 60 -42.08 11.79 11.09
N LEU A 61 -41.44 10.69 11.37
CA LEU A 61 -40.01 10.66 11.73
C LEU A 61 -39.28 9.62 10.90
N LEU A 62 -38.17 10.03 10.29
CA LEU A 62 -37.17 9.14 9.69
C LEU A 62 -35.83 9.41 10.37
N VAL A 63 -35.26 8.38 10.95
CA VAL A 63 -33.89 8.41 11.50
C VAL A 63 -33.08 7.35 10.80
N SER A 64 -31.89 7.71 10.34
CA SER A 64 -30.95 6.74 9.80
C SER A 64 -29.56 6.99 10.36
N ASN A 65 -28.84 5.92 10.60
CA ASN A 65 -27.45 5.92 11.00
C ASN A 65 -26.67 4.92 10.16
N GLN A 66 -25.57 5.38 9.60
CA GLN A 66 -24.62 4.55 8.87
C GLN A 66 -23.27 4.66 9.54
N LEU A 67 -22.76 3.56 10.04
CA LEU A 67 -21.40 3.41 10.54
C LEU A 67 -20.60 2.58 9.54
N SER A 68 -19.45 3.06 9.08
CA SER A 68 -18.49 2.28 8.31
C SER A 68 -17.12 2.31 8.97
N ILE A 69 -16.42 1.18 8.85
CA ILE A 69 -15.06 0.99 9.35
C ILE A 69 -14.28 0.33 8.24
N ASP A 70 -13.17 0.95 7.83
CA ASP A 70 -12.28 0.45 6.80
C ASP A 70 -10.87 0.36 7.35
N PHE A 71 -10.20 -0.75 7.08
CA PHE A 71 -8.79 -0.96 7.38
C PHE A 71 -8.08 -1.43 6.13
N THR A 72 -7.09 -0.66 5.69
CA THR A 72 -6.30 -0.95 4.49
C THR A 72 -4.82 -1.02 4.84
N VAL A 73 -4.15 -2.05 4.33
CA VAL A 73 -2.70 -2.18 4.37
C VAL A 73 -2.21 -2.29 2.93
N GLY A 74 -1.30 -1.41 2.54
CA GLY A 74 -0.71 -1.40 1.21
C GLY A 74 0.81 -1.38 1.27
N ASP A 75 1.46 -2.22 0.47
CA ASP A 75 2.90 -2.12 0.24
C ASP A 75 3.16 -1.06 -0.82
N ARG A 76 3.99 -0.06 -0.51
CA ARG A 76 4.27 1.09 -1.38
C ARG A 76 5.34 0.79 -2.40
N THR A 77 6.35 0.02 -2.00
CA THR A 77 7.45 -0.38 -2.89
C THR A 77 7.69 -1.88 -2.83
N SER A 78 8.19 -2.42 -3.93
CA SER A 78 8.60 -3.81 -4.01
C SER A 78 10.01 -3.99 -3.45
N PRO A 79 10.29 -5.07 -2.69
CA PRO A 79 11.66 -5.48 -2.35
C PRO A 79 12.55 -5.69 -3.56
N TYR A 80 11.94 -5.94 -4.73
CA TYR A 80 12.65 -6.07 -6.01
C TYR A 80 13.01 -4.72 -6.64
N GLY A 81 12.63 -3.58 -6.04
CA GLY A 81 12.81 -2.26 -6.63
C GLY A 81 11.75 -1.93 -7.68
N THR A 82 12.10 -1.15 -8.71
CA THR A 82 11.17 -0.73 -9.76
C THR A 82 11.28 -1.61 -10.99
N PHE A 83 10.18 -1.81 -11.72
CA PHE A 83 10.19 -2.55 -12.97
C PHE A 83 11.12 -1.92 -14.02
N GLN A 84 11.22 -0.59 -14.04
CA GLN A 84 12.10 0.15 -14.92
C GLN A 84 13.55 -0.30 -14.79
N THR A 85 14.04 -0.53 -13.58
CA THR A 85 15.40 -1.00 -13.33
C THR A 85 15.70 -2.27 -14.13
N TYR A 86 14.77 -3.24 -14.15
CA TYR A 86 14.94 -4.50 -14.87
C TYR A 86 14.91 -4.35 -16.40
N THR A 87 14.15 -3.38 -16.91
CA THR A 87 14.09 -3.14 -18.36
C THR A 87 15.34 -2.47 -18.92
N MET A 88 16.08 -1.77 -18.05
CA MET A 88 17.32 -1.06 -18.41
C MET A 88 18.58 -1.90 -18.20
N LEU A 89 18.49 -3.04 -17.54
CA LEU A 89 19.64 -3.92 -17.32
C LEU A 89 20.08 -4.62 -18.62
N ASN A 90 21.39 -4.77 -18.76
CA ASN A 90 21.92 -5.63 -19.82
C ASN A 90 21.47 -7.08 -19.59
N PRO A 91 20.80 -7.73 -20.55
CA PRO A 91 20.27 -9.08 -20.38
C PRO A 91 21.33 -10.16 -20.16
N TYR A 92 22.58 -9.87 -20.51
CA TYR A 92 23.69 -10.79 -20.34
C TYR A 92 24.32 -10.80 -18.94
N TYR A 93 23.95 -9.85 -18.07
CA TYR A 93 24.42 -9.86 -16.68
C TYR A 93 23.94 -11.11 -15.95
N ARG A 94 24.81 -11.71 -15.14
CA ARG A 94 24.49 -12.88 -14.32
C ARG A 94 23.90 -12.44 -12.99
N ILE A 95 22.78 -13.05 -12.60
CA ILE A 95 22.12 -12.79 -11.32
C ILE A 95 22.97 -13.34 -10.17
N TYR A 96 23.56 -14.51 -10.38
CA TYR A 96 24.27 -15.28 -9.38
C TYR A 96 25.77 -15.30 -9.68
N ASP A 97 26.58 -15.33 -8.62
CA ASP A 97 28.01 -15.55 -8.68
C ASP A 97 28.34 -17.04 -8.96
N GLU A 98 29.64 -17.37 -8.99
CA GLU A 98 30.12 -18.72 -9.25
C GLU A 98 29.76 -19.73 -8.14
N ASN A 99 29.44 -19.24 -6.93
CA ASN A 99 29.02 -20.03 -5.77
C ASN A 99 27.50 -20.17 -5.69
N GLY A 100 26.73 -19.58 -6.62
CA GLY A 100 25.28 -19.60 -6.64
C GLY A 100 24.63 -18.60 -5.69
N ALA A 101 25.38 -17.67 -5.09
CA ALA A 101 24.84 -16.57 -4.31
C ALA A 101 24.42 -15.40 -5.21
N ILE A 102 23.44 -14.60 -4.77
CA ILE A 102 23.01 -13.41 -5.52
C ILE A 102 24.15 -12.40 -5.50
N SER A 103 24.72 -12.10 -6.67
CA SER A 103 25.80 -11.12 -6.81
C SER A 103 25.30 -9.73 -6.42
N LYS A 104 26.09 -9.00 -5.64
CA LYS A 104 25.74 -7.62 -5.25
C LYS A 104 25.92 -6.64 -6.40
N VAL A 105 27.02 -6.79 -7.15
CA VAL A 105 27.41 -5.93 -8.25
C VAL A 105 27.37 -6.73 -9.53
N LEU A 106 26.74 -6.19 -10.55
CA LEU A 106 26.63 -6.79 -11.89
C LEU A 106 27.78 -6.36 -12.81
N ASP A 107 28.20 -5.09 -12.66
CA ASP A 107 29.22 -4.50 -13.50
C ASP A 107 29.91 -3.33 -12.79
N ASN A 108 31.22 -3.25 -12.94
CA ASN A 108 32.08 -2.20 -12.42
C ASN A 108 32.68 -1.32 -13.54
N HIS A 109 32.06 -1.27 -14.70
CA HIS A 109 32.58 -0.49 -15.81
C HIS A 109 32.58 1.01 -15.49
N VAL A 110 33.69 1.64 -15.76
CA VAL A 110 33.88 3.08 -15.68
C VAL A 110 33.52 3.68 -17.02
N TYR A 111 32.43 4.42 -17.09
CA TYR A 111 32.11 5.19 -18.28
C TYR A 111 32.83 6.55 -18.20
N SER A 112 33.72 6.82 -19.15
CA SER A 112 34.23 8.18 -19.37
C SER A 112 33.15 9.03 -20.03
N THR A 113 33.13 10.32 -19.70
CA THR A 113 32.25 11.31 -20.35
C THR A 113 32.45 11.41 -21.87
N ASP A 114 33.56 10.88 -22.39
CA ASP A 114 33.96 10.92 -23.80
C ASP A 114 33.56 9.65 -24.57
N GLY A 115 32.75 8.75 -23.94
CA GLY A 115 32.30 7.50 -24.59
C GLY A 115 33.37 6.39 -24.69
N TYR A 116 34.57 6.61 -24.15
CA TYR A 116 35.63 5.61 -24.02
C TYR A 116 35.68 5.04 -22.60
N VAL A 117 35.87 3.73 -22.52
CA VAL A 117 36.08 3.07 -21.21
C VAL A 117 37.46 3.47 -20.68
N SER A 118 37.51 4.29 -19.64
CA SER A 118 38.77 4.67 -18.99
C SER A 118 39.02 3.82 -17.75
N TYR A 119 40.11 3.10 -17.71
CA TYR A 119 40.53 2.30 -16.54
C TYR A 119 41.39 3.09 -15.55
N ILE A 120 41.56 4.40 -15.74
CA ILE A 120 42.50 5.20 -14.92
C ILE A 120 41.73 6.39 -14.31
N GLY A 121 41.46 6.29 -13.00
CA GLY A 121 41.10 7.42 -12.15
C GLY A 121 39.67 7.99 -12.25
N GLY A 122 38.76 7.30 -12.89
CA GLY A 122 37.33 7.71 -12.91
C GLY A 122 36.53 7.15 -11.74
N TYR A 123 35.55 7.90 -11.25
CA TYR A 123 34.56 7.39 -10.30
C TYR A 123 33.70 6.35 -11.01
N SER A 124 33.85 5.08 -10.67
CA SER A 124 32.96 4.04 -11.18
C SER A 124 31.71 3.99 -10.32
N THR A 125 30.54 4.22 -10.92
CA THR A 125 29.28 3.85 -10.29
C THR A 125 29.00 2.39 -10.65
N PRO A 126 29.10 1.45 -9.73
CA PRO A 126 28.84 0.05 -10.04
C PRO A 126 27.37 -0.14 -10.37
N THR A 127 27.07 -0.96 -11.39
CA THR A 127 25.70 -1.41 -11.66
C THR A 127 25.31 -2.43 -10.60
N MET A 128 24.42 -2.04 -9.71
CA MET A 128 23.96 -2.90 -8.63
C MET A 128 22.92 -3.91 -9.11
N ASN A 129 22.93 -5.10 -8.51
CA ASN A 129 21.94 -6.12 -8.77
C ASN A 129 20.63 -5.79 -8.03
N PRO A 130 19.52 -5.48 -8.72
CA PRO A 130 18.26 -5.16 -8.05
C PRO A 130 17.70 -6.32 -7.24
N MET A 131 18.08 -7.56 -7.56
CA MET A 131 17.69 -8.74 -6.81
C MET A 131 18.49 -8.93 -5.50
N TYR A 132 19.59 -8.19 -5.31
CA TYR A 132 20.38 -8.36 -4.10
C TYR A 132 19.62 -7.99 -2.83
N ASN A 133 18.78 -6.96 -2.89
CA ASN A 133 18.04 -6.45 -1.74
C ASN A 133 16.89 -7.36 -1.27
N ILE A 134 16.43 -8.32 -2.10
CA ILE A 134 15.36 -9.25 -1.70
C ILE A 134 15.77 -10.19 -0.56
N GLN A 135 17.07 -10.34 -0.31
CA GLN A 135 17.61 -11.18 0.76
C GLN A 135 17.42 -10.56 2.14
N PHE A 136 17.13 -9.27 2.20
CA PHE A 136 17.04 -8.52 3.44
C PHE A 136 15.60 -8.22 3.80
N HIS A 137 15.33 -8.23 5.11
CA HIS A 137 14.06 -7.75 5.61
C HIS A 137 14.00 -6.23 5.42
N GLN A 138 13.10 -5.79 4.57
CA GLN A 138 12.80 -4.37 4.34
C GLN A 138 11.29 -4.16 4.38
N LYS A 139 10.87 -2.96 4.67
CA LYS A 139 9.46 -2.61 4.82
C LYS A 139 9.19 -1.24 4.25
N ASP A 140 8.13 -1.13 3.47
CA ASP A 140 7.59 0.15 3.01
C ASP A 140 6.07 0.00 2.87
N GLN A 141 5.37 0.27 3.96
CA GLN A 141 3.94 0.02 4.09
C GLN A 141 3.19 1.29 4.47
N ASN A 142 1.99 1.40 3.93
CA ASN A 142 0.96 2.33 4.38
C ASN A 142 -0.17 1.51 5.03
N LYS A 143 -0.53 1.87 6.27
CA LYS A 143 -1.70 1.33 6.97
C LYS A 143 -2.66 2.47 7.20
N GLN A 144 -3.89 2.30 6.74
CA GLN A 144 -4.95 3.29 6.90
C GLN A 144 -6.12 2.67 7.66
N PHE A 145 -6.55 3.35 8.70
CA PHE A 145 -7.76 3.05 9.44
C PHE A 145 -8.73 4.22 9.34
N GLN A 146 -9.96 3.95 8.88
CA GLN A 146 -10.99 4.97 8.75
C GLN A 146 -12.28 4.51 9.43
N VAL A 147 -12.86 5.38 10.23
CA VAL A 147 -14.20 5.24 10.79
C VAL A 147 -15.02 6.43 10.33
N ARG A 148 -16.19 6.15 9.77
CA ARG A 148 -17.16 7.17 9.36
C ARG A 148 -18.52 6.83 9.93
N ASN A 149 -19.11 7.79 10.65
CA ASN A 149 -20.48 7.70 11.11
C ASN A 149 -21.30 8.84 10.51
N SER A 150 -22.39 8.51 9.85
CA SER A 150 -23.34 9.46 9.27
C SER A 150 -24.70 9.24 9.93
N PHE A 151 -25.18 10.27 10.58
CA PHE A 151 -26.48 10.30 11.21
C PHE A 151 -27.37 11.30 10.47
N ARG A 152 -28.60 10.88 10.15
CA ARG A 152 -29.61 11.72 9.53
C ARG A 152 -30.92 11.57 10.28
N ALA A 153 -31.54 12.69 10.61
CA ALA A 153 -32.89 12.77 11.13
C ALA A 153 -33.74 13.66 10.25
N GLU A 154 -34.97 13.22 9.96
CA GLU A 154 -35.95 13.97 9.20
C GLU A 154 -37.27 13.91 9.95
N TYR A 155 -37.87 15.06 10.22
CA TYR A 155 -39.14 15.19 10.91
C TYR A 155 -40.14 15.98 10.07
N THR A 156 -41.31 15.41 9.85
CA THR A 156 -42.42 16.00 9.06
C THR A 156 -43.61 16.21 10.00
N PRO A 157 -43.69 17.33 10.74
CA PRO A 157 -44.77 17.59 11.68
C PRO A 157 -46.10 17.72 10.99
N ILE A 158 -46.12 18.35 9.83
CA ILE A 158 -47.30 18.52 8.93
C ILE A 158 -46.86 18.27 7.50
N GLU A 159 -47.80 17.92 6.60
CA GLU A 159 -47.47 17.52 5.20
C GLU A 159 -46.65 18.57 4.41
N SER A 160 -46.85 19.84 4.72
CA SER A 160 -46.17 20.95 4.04
C SER A 160 -44.81 21.35 4.65
N LEU A 161 -44.40 20.76 5.81
CA LEU A 161 -43.17 21.13 6.49
C LEU A 161 -42.30 19.91 6.76
N ARG A 162 -41.05 19.94 6.27
CA ARG A 162 -40.01 18.95 6.51
C ARG A 162 -38.78 19.61 7.11
N ILE A 163 -38.32 19.10 8.23
CA ILE A 163 -37.13 19.52 8.93
C ILE A 163 -36.13 18.38 8.87
N SER A 164 -34.91 18.61 8.41
CA SER A 164 -33.85 17.59 8.35
C SER A 164 -32.55 18.07 8.98
N ALA A 165 -31.83 17.14 9.61
CA ALA A 165 -30.51 17.35 10.14
C ALA A 165 -29.61 16.17 9.72
N ASP A 166 -28.42 16.51 9.22
CA ASP A 166 -27.40 15.54 8.80
C ASP A 166 -26.11 15.85 9.54
N ILE A 167 -25.52 14.84 10.19
CA ILE A 167 -24.23 14.95 10.88
C ILE A 167 -23.37 13.81 10.38
N THR A 168 -22.16 14.14 9.91
CA THR A 168 -21.16 13.14 9.52
C THR A 168 -19.88 13.40 10.30
N LEU A 169 -19.40 12.35 10.96
CA LEU A 169 -18.12 12.34 11.65
C LEU A 169 -17.21 11.34 10.95
N THR A 170 -16.01 11.76 10.63
CA THR A 170 -15.00 10.90 10.00
C THR A 170 -13.72 10.98 10.82
N LYS A 171 -13.14 9.84 11.16
CA LYS A 171 -11.81 9.75 11.76
C LYS A 171 -10.95 8.89 10.85
N THR A 172 -9.79 9.42 10.50
CA THR A 172 -8.79 8.72 9.69
C THR A 172 -7.46 8.70 10.43
N GLU A 173 -6.85 7.53 10.51
CA GLU A 173 -5.49 7.35 11.00
C GLU A 173 -4.68 6.67 9.89
N GLU A 174 -3.49 7.17 9.64
CA GLU A 174 -2.58 6.67 8.62
C GLU A 174 -1.19 6.49 9.21
N ASP A 175 -0.64 5.29 9.11
CA ASP A 175 0.71 4.93 9.49
C ASP A 175 1.52 4.63 8.24
N LEU A 176 2.56 5.44 8.01
CA LEU A 176 3.57 5.20 6.98
C LEU A 176 4.81 4.67 7.66
N GLU A 177 5.24 3.48 7.29
CA GLU A 177 6.41 2.84 7.87
C GLU A 177 7.37 2.38 6.78
N GLN A 178 8.59 2.92 6.82
CA GLN A 178 9.66 2.57 5.90
C GLN A 178 10.90 2.14 6.68
N PHE A 179 11.40 0.95 6.37
CA PHE A 179 12.62 0.40 6.93
C PHE A 179 13.51 -0.14 5.81
N LYS A 180 14.76 0.32 5.76
CA LYS A 180 15.82 -0.23 4.92
C LYS A 180 17.01 -0.62 5.80
N PRO A 181 17.48 -1.87 5.74
CA PRO A 181 18.62 -2.32 6.53
C PRO A 181 19.93 -1.70 6.02
N SER A 182 20.96 -1.66 6.87
CA SER A 182 22.29 -1.12 6.55
C SER A 182 22.96 -1.83 5.36
N SER A 183 22.58 -3.08 5.08
CA SER A 183 23.11 -3.87 3.97
C SER A 183 22.46 -3.57 2.62
N HIS A 184 21.42 -2.70 2.59
CA HIS A 184 20.74 -2.34 1.35
C HIS A 184 21.68 -1.59 0.40
N THR A 185 21.55 -1.85 -0.91
CA THR A 185 22.43 -1.26 -1.94
C THR A 185 22.34 0.26 -2.06
N ASP A 186 21.26 0.88 -1.57
CA ASP A 186 21.11 2.34 -1.53
C ASP A 186 22.17 3.03 -0.63
N PHE A 187 22.75 2.28 0.29
CA PHE A 187 23.78 2.77 1.21
C PHE A 187 25.20 2.42 0.76
N GLU A 188 25.36 1.96 -0.47
CA GLU A 188 26.68 1.67 -1.01
C GLU A 188 27.51 2.95 -1.11
N GLY A 189 28.77 2.88 -0.68
CA GLY A 189 29.66 4.04 -0.65
C GLY A 189 29.49 4.98 0.56
N LEU A 190 28.46 4.79 1.40
CA LEU A 190 28.32 5.54 2.64
C LEU A 190 29.17 4.94 3.77
N ALA A 191 29.55 5.78 4.75
CA ALA A 191 30.19 5.31 5.97
C ALA A 191 29.24 4.36 6.74
N VAL A 192 29.79 3.45 7.55
CA VAL A 192 29.02 2.40 8.23
C VAL A 192 27.97 2.99 9.16
N GLU A 193 28.30 4.10 9.83
CA GLU A 193 27.43 4.85 10.74
C GLU A 193 26.23 5.52 10.04
N ASP A 194 26.32 5.77 8.72
CA ASP A 194 25.28 6.44 7.93
C ASP A 194 24.39 5.44 7.19
N ARG A 195 24.57 4.14 7.39
CA ARG A 195 23.83 3.09 6.70
C ARG A 195 22.59 2.67 7.47
N GLY A 196 21.54 2.41 6.71
CA GLY A 196 20.24 2.02 7.23
C GLY A 196 19.32 3.22 7.42
N SER A 197 18.03 3.00 7.27
CA SER A 197 17.03 4.04 7.50
C SER A 197 15.76 3.45 8.10
N TYR A 198 15.18 4.18 9.03
CA TYR A 198 13.87 3.92 9.58
C TYR A 198 13.08 5.21 9.65
N ASN A 199 11.97 5.25 8.93
CA ASN A 199 11.04 6.37 8.95
C ASN A 199 9.66 5.87 9.32
N TRP A 200 9.07 6.49 10.31
CA TRP A 200 7.69 6.24 10.70
C TRP A 200 6.95 7.58 10.83
N THR A 201 5.82 7.64 10.18
CA THR A 201 4.95 8.82 10.20
C THR A 201 3.55 8.39 10.55
N HIS A 202 2.95 9.06 11.52
CA HIS A 202 1.59 8.84 11.95
C HIS A 202 0.77 10.11 11.75
N ASN A 203 -0.26 10.02 10.89
CA ASN A 203 -1.17 11.11 10.57
C ASN A 203 -2.55 10.82 11.14
N LYS A 204 -3.17 11.84 11.74
CA LYS A 204 -4.56 11.79 12.21
C LYS A 204 -5.37 12.89 11.56
N GLY A 205 -6.54 12.50 11.01
CA GLY A 205 -7.55 13.41 10.46
C GLY A 205 -8.90 13.19 11.14
N THR A 206 -9.63 14.26 11.39
CA THR A 206 -11.00 14.25 11.92
C THR A 206 -11.89 15.16 11.09
#